data_8c76d4c30c18c44bbd3474bc19d2b22d
#
_entry.id   8c76d4c30c18c44bbd3474bc19d2b22d
#
_cell.length_a   1.000
_cell.length_b   1.000
_cell.length_c   1.000
_cell.angle_alpha   90.00
_cell.angle_beta   90.00
_cell.angle_gamma   90.00
#
_symmetry.space_group_name_H-M   'P 1'
#
loop_
_entity.id
_entity.type
_entity.pdbx_description
1 polymer ?
#
loop_
_entity_poly.entity_id
_entity_poly.type
_entity_poly.pdbx_seq_one_letter_code
_entity_poly.pdbx_strand_id
1 'polypeptide(L)'
;VYTFSVADPITFRPTSEDTENLAILTADGTSPTRAIRHALEIAAHNKRQEDLRADAARLAANPEYQAEIRAVREALDELRAW
;
A
#
# COMPACT_ATOMS: atom_id res chain seq x y z
N VAL A 1 17.46 2.31 8.44
CA VAL A 1 16.11 2.82 8.12
C VAL A 1 15.97 4.21 8.73
N TYR A 2 15.65 5.18 7.91
CA TYR A 2 15.40 6.54 8.38
C TYR A 2 14.02 6.64 9.03
N THR A 3 14.01 7.05 10.29
CA THR A 3 12.78 7.32 11.02
C THR A 3 12.79 8.77 11.48
N PHE A 4 11.78 9.53 11.13
CA PHE A 4 11.66 10.92 11.54
C PHE A 4 10.49 11.10 12.51
N SER A 5 10.64 12.05 13.42
CA SER A 5 9.60 12.41 14.39
C SER A 5 8.53 13.26 13.73
N VAL A 6 7.27 13.11 14.19
CA VAL A 6 6.15 13.95 13.74
C VAL A 6 6.43 15.45 13.98
N ALA A 7 7.24 15.77 14.99
CA ALA A 7 7.61 17.14 15.31
C ALA A 7 8.69 17.73 14.40
N ASP A 8 9.41 16.89 13.64
CA ASP A 8 10.47 17.36 12.75
C ASP A 8 9.88 18.02 11.51
N PRO A 9 10.33 19.22 11.12
CA PRO A 9 9.89 19.84 9.89
C PRO A 9 10.46 19.10 8.69
N ILE A 10 9.64 18.96 7.65
CA ILE A 10 10.04 18.35 6.39
C ILE A 10 10.15 19.46 5.36
N THR A 11 11.34 19.60 4.75
CA THR A 11 11.56 20.55 3.67
C THR A 11 11.44 19.83 2.34
N PHE A 12 10.59 20.37 1.47
CA PHE A 12 10.34 19.83 0.15
C PHE A 12 10.55 20.92 -0.90
N ARG A 13 11.40 20.63 -1.89
CA ARG A 13 11.62 21.52 -3.03
C ARG A 13 10.95 20.93 -4.27
N PRO A 14 9.84 21.49 -4.73
CA PRO A 14 9.17 20.97 -5.89
C PRO A 14 10.00 21.16 -7.17
N THR A 15 10.01 20.12 -8.00
CA THR A 15 10.53 20.22 -9.38
C THR A 15 9.48 20.87 -10.27
N SER A 16 9.84 21.14 -11.54
CA SER A 16 8.83 21.62 -12.49
C SER A 16 7.71 20.61 -12.71
N GLU A 17 8.02 19.34 -12.71
CA GLU A 17 7.02 18.26 -12.81
C GLU A 17 6.09 18.25 -11.60
N ASP A 18 6.64 18.39 -10.39
CA ASP A 18 5.85 18.49 -9.16
C ASP A 18 4.91 19.68 -9.19
N THR A 19 5.36 20.81 -9.71
CA THR A 19 4.55 22.03 -9.85
C THR A 19 3.40 21.82 -10.82
N GLU A 20 3.65 21.15 -11.94
CA GLU A 20 2.60 20.79 -12.90
C GLU A 20 1.57 19.86 -12.29
N ASN A 21 2.03 18.83 -11.58
CA ASN A 21 1.15 17.89 -10.90
C ASN A 21 0.29 18.58 -9.83
N LEU A 22 0.89 19.49 -9.08
CA LEU A 22 0.17 20.27 -8.07
C LEU A 22 -0.88 21.17 -8.72
N ALA A 23 -0.57 21.77 -9.86
CA ALA A 23 -1.52 22.57 -10.61
C ALA A 23 -2.75 21.76 -11.05
N ILE A 24 -2.53 20.52 -11.50
CA ILE A 24 -3.61 19.59 -11.86
C ILE A 24 -4.48 19.27 -10.63
N LEU A 25 -3.85 18.96 -9.49
CA LEU A 25 -4.56 18.60 -8.28
C LEU A 25 -5.33 19.74 -7.63
N THR A 26 -4.95 20.98 -7.92
CA THR A 26 -5.60 22.17 -7.36
C THR A 26 -6.52 22.88 -8.37
N ALA A 27 -6.67 22.35 -9.57
CA ALA A 27 -7.48 22.96 -10.63
C ALA A 27 -8.96 23.10 -10.26
N ASP A 28 -9.45 22.25 -9.37
CA ASP A 28 -10.84 22.25 -8.88
C ASP A 28 -11.07 23.21 -7.69
N GLY A 29 -10.07 24.01 -7.32
CA GLY A 29 -10.14 24.89 -6.16
C GLY A 29 -9.63 24.30 -4.85
N THR A 30 -9.14 23.07 -4.86
CA THR A 30 -8.52 22.44 -3.70
C THR A 30 -7.25 23.20 -3.29
N SER A 31 -7.06 23.45 -1.99
CA SER A 31 -5.85 24.13 -1.51
C SER A 31 -4.61 23.25 -1.72
N PRO A 32 -3.43 23.84 -1.93
CA PRO A 32 -2.19 23.06 -2.09
C PRO A 32 -1.91 22.12 -0.90
N THR A 33 -2.12 22.58 0.31
CA THR A 33 -1.92 21.75 1.51
C THR A 33 -2.84 20.53 1.50
N ARG A 34 -4.10 20.72 1.16
CA ARG A 34 -5.09 19.63 1.09
C ARG A 34 -4.76 18.64 -0.02
N ALA A 35 -4.34 19.15 -1.17
CA ALA A 35 -3.92 18.33 -2.29
C ALA A 35 -2.72 17.46 -1.93
N ILE A 36 -1.73 18.02 -1.24
CA ILE A 36 -0.54 17.29 -0.80
C ILE A 36 -0.92 16.21 0.20
N ARG A 37 -1.76 16.50 1.19
CA ARG A 37 -2.23 15.51 2.17
C ARG A 37 -2.96 14.36 1.50
N HIS A 38 -3.83 14.66 0.57
CA HIS A 38 -4.57 13.64 -0.18
C HIS A 38 -3.63 12.78 -1.01
N ALA A 39 -2.66 13.38 -1.68
CA ALA A 39 -1.65 12.64 -2.44
C ALA A 39 -0.83 11.71 -1.56
N LEU A 40 -0.45 12.15 -0.35
CA LEU A 40 0.25 11.32 0.63
C LEU A 40 -0.60 10.14 1.10
N GLU A 41 -1.88 10.36 1.33
CA GLU A 41 -2.81 9.29 1.72
C GLU A 41 -2.90 8.22 0.62
N ILE A 42 -3.02 8.63 -0.63
CA ILE A 42 -3.08 7.73 -1.77
C ILE A 42 -1.77 6.96 -1.91
N ALA A 43 -0.64 7.65 -1.85
CA ALA A 43 0.68 7.02 -1.96
C ALA A 43 0.92 6.00 -0.85
N ALA A 44 0.56 6.34 0.38
CA ALA A 44 0.68 5.44 1.52
C ALA A 44 -0.25 4.23 1.38
N HIS A 45 -1.47 4.43 0.91
CA HIS A 45 -2.42 3.35 0.65
C HIS A 45 -1.86 2.39 -0.40
N ASN A 46 -1.35 2.91 -1.52
CA ASN A 46 -0.77 2.10 -2.58
C ASN A 46 0.44 1.30 -2.07
N LYS A 47 1.28 1.91 -1.25
CA LYS A 47 2.44 1.25 -0.67
C LYS A 47 2.03 0.09 0.22
N ARG A 48 1.03 0.29 1.08
CA ARG A 48 0.49 -0.77 1.94
C ARG A 48 -0.08 -1.93 1.11
N GLN A 49 -0.76 -1.63 0.02
CA GLN A 49 -1.30 -2.66 -0.87
C GLN A 49 -0.18 -3.46 -1.55
N GLU A 50 0.88 -2.79 -2.00
CA GLU A 50 2.06 -3.47 -2.57
C GLU A 50 2.71 -4.39 -1.55
N ASP A 51 2.90 -3.92 -0.31
CA ASP A 51 3.50 -4.70 0.76
C ASP A 51 2.66 -5.94 1.10
N LEU A 52 1.33 -5.80 1.15
CA LEU A 52 0.42 -6.91 1.36
C LEU A 52 0.49 -7.94 0.23
N ARG A 53 0.57 -7.49 -1.02
CA ARG A 53 0.72 -8.39 -2.17
C ARG A 53 2.04 -9.13 -2.13
N ALA A 54 3.13 -8.43 -1.76
CA ALA A 54 4.45 -9.05 -1.64
C ALA A 54 4.46 -10.10 -0.52
N ASP A 55 3.83 -9.81 0.62
CA ASP A 55 3.70 -10.75 1.73
C ASP A 55 2.86 -11.96 1.34
N ALA A 56 1.74 -11.74 0.66
CA ALA A 56 0.88 -12.81 0.16
C ALA A 56 1.62 -13.71 -0.84
N ALA A 57 2.41 -13.12 -1.74
CA ALA A 57 3.21 -13.87 -2.71
C ALA A 57 4.28 -14.72 -2.02
N ARG A 58 4.97 -14.17 -1.02
CA ARG A 58 5.95 -14.93 -0.23
C ARG A 58 5.30 -16.08 0.51
N LEU A 59 4.15 -15.84 1.10
CA LEU A 59 3.41 -16.86 1.83
C LEU A 59 2.92 -17.96 0.88
N ALA A 60 2.40 -17.60 -0.28
CA ALA A 60 1.95 -18.55 -1.29
C ALA A 60 3.10 -19.42 -1.83
N ALA A 61 4.32 -18.89 -1.87
CA ALA A 61 5.51 -19.62 -2.30
C ALA A 61 6.11 -20.51 -1.20
N ASN A 62 5.67 -20.37 0.05
CA ASN A 62 6.18 -21.15 1.18
C ASN A 62 5.64 -22.57 1.13
N PRO A 63 6.51 -23.61 1.07
CA PRO A 63 6.06 -25.01 1.00
C PRO A 63 5.24 -25.46 2.23
N GLU A 64 5.57 -24.98 3.41
CA GLU A 64 4.82 -25.31 4.64
C GLU A 64 3.41 -24.76 4.57
N TYR A 65 3.27 -23.53 4.13
CA TYR A 65 1.96 -22.91 3.96
C TYR A 65 1.12 -23.61 2.90
N GLN A 66 1.73 -23.99 1.78
CA GLN A 66 1.06 -24.76 0.74
C GLN A 66 0.59 -26.11 1.24
N ALA A 67 1.41 -26.77 2.07
CA ALA A 67 1.04 -28.06 2.67
C ALA A 67 -0.16 -27.91 3.63
N GLU A 68 -0.19 -26.85 4.43
CA GLU A 68 -1.30 -26.56 5.33
C GLU A 68 -2.60 -26.29 4.55
N ILE A 69 -2.54 -25.52 3.50
CA ILE A 69 -3.70 -25.24 2.63
C ILE A 69 -4.22 -26.51 2.00
N ARG A 70 -3.33 -27.38 1.53
CA ARG A 70 -3.71 -28.65 0.96
C ARG A 70 -4.42 -29.55 1.99
N ALA A 71 -3.88 -29.60 3.19
CA ALA A 71 -4.49 -30.39 4.28
C ALA A 71 -5.89 -29.89 4.63
N VAL A 72 -6.08 -28.56 4.66
CA VAL A 72 -7.39 -27.96 4.93
C VAL A 72 -8.38 -28.30 3.80
N ARG A 73 -7.94 -28.23 2.54
CA ARG A 73 -8.79 -28.58 1.40
C ARG A 73 -9.22 -30.05 1.42
N GLU A 74 -8.30 -30.95 1.74
CA GLU A 74 -8.59 -32.37 1.88
C GLU A 74 -9.62 -32.62 2.98
N ALA A 75 -9.46 -31.96 4.15
CA ALA A 75 -10.41 -32.05 5.23
C ALA A 75 -11.81 -31.54 4.85
N LEU A 76 -11.87 -30.42 4.11
CA LEU A 76 -13.14 -29.87 3.63
C LEU A 76 -13.80 -30.77 2.58
N ASP A 77 -13.01 -31.40 1.72
CA ASP A 77 -13.53 -32.34 0.72
C ASP A 77 -14.12 -33.58 1.37
N GLU A 78 -13.50 -34.10 2.44
CA GLU A 78 -14.05 -35.18 3.23
C GLU A 78 -15.41 -34.80 3.85
N LEU A 79 -15.52 -33.58 4.38
CA LEU A 79 -16.77 -33.07 4.93
C LEU A 79 -17.86 -32.94 3.88
N ARG A 80 -17.51 -32.58 2.66
CA ARG A 80 -18.47 -32.47 1.54
C ARG A 80 -18.97 -33.84 1.06
N ALA A 81 -18.19 -34.88 1.27
CA ALA A 81 -18.56 -36.23 0.89
C ALA A 81 -19.65 -36.84 1.80
N TRP A 82 -19.94 -36.19 2.90
CA TRP A 82 -21.02 -36.53 3.82
C TRP A 82 -22.34 -35.85 3.39
#